data_ca10420f9e255ffc703772a063c9026d
#
_entry.id   ca10420f9e255ffc703772a063c9026d
#
_cell.length_a   1.000
_cell.length_b   1.000
_cell.length_c   1.000
_cell.angle_alpha   90.00
_cell.angle_beta   90.00
_cell.angle_gamma   90.00
#
_symmetry.space_group_name_H-M   'P 1'
#
loop_
_entity.id
_entity.type
_entity.pdbx_description
1 polymer ?
#
loop_
_entity_poly.entity_id
_entity_poly.type
_entity_poly.pdbx_seq_one_letter_code
_entity_poly.pdbx_strand_id
1 'polypeptide(L)'
;MQLAGEYAYAGRDMVVNKVLEILDRPKVTFEVHNHHNFAWKESHFGENYWVVRKGCTPAFPDQLGFIGSNMMDKSVIVEGIDNELSKKTLYSTVHGAGRVMSRTQAAGKKKWIYNAAQNRKIPTLISRGLVDFDHTREMMKIKGIELRGSGADESPQCYKKLDEVLGHMGDTIRILHTLSPIGVAMAGSDTFDPYKD
;
A
#
# COMPACT_ATOMS: atom_id res chain seq x y z
N MET A 1 0.17 -10.16 -19.08
CA MET A 1 0.76 -9.52 -17.87
C MET A 1 1.51 -8.24 -18.19
N GLN A 2 2.38 -8.20 -19.19
CA GLN A 2 3.18 -7.01 -19.52
C GLN A 2 2.32 -5.76 -19.74
N LEU A 3 1.33 -5.80 -20.63
CA LEU A 3 0.40 -4.69 -20.87
C LEU A 3 -0.30 -4.21 -19.59
N ALA A 4 -0.73 -5.14 -18.71
CA ALA A 4 -1.36 -4.77 -17.44
C ALA A 4 -0.36 -4.10 -16.47
N GLY A 5 0.90 -4.52 -16.49
CA GLY A 5 1.98 -3.88 -15.74
C GLY A 5 2.24 -2.45 -16.25
N GLU A 6 2.38 -2.26 -17.55
CA GLU A 6 2.57 -0.95 -18.18
C GLU A 6 1.40 0.00 -17.91
N TYR A 7 0.16 -0.51 -17.98
CA TYR A 7 -1.04 0.25 -17.61
C TYR A 7 -1.01 0.70 -16.14
N ALA A 8 -0.61 -0.20 -15.23
CA ALA A 8 -0.49 0.13 -13.81
C ALA A 8 0.64 1.13 -13.53
N TYR A 9 1.75 1.10 -14.28
CA TYR A 9 2.78 2.13 -14.23
C TYR A 9 2.24 3.49 -14.67
N ALA A 10 1.70 3.57 -15.87
CA ALA A 10 1.13 4.79 -16.42
C ALA A 10 0.07 5.42 -15.51
N GLY A 11 -0.77 4.59 -14.89
CA GLY A 11 -1.77 5.05 -13.92
C GLY A 11 -1.17 5.71 -12.68
N ARG A 12 -0.09 5.13 -12.13
CA ARG A 12 0.62 5.73 -10.98
C ARG A 12 1.35 7.02 -11.38
N ASP A 13 2.02 7.03 -12.53
CA ASP A 13 2.70 8.23 -13.04
C ASP A 13 1.70 9.38 -13.25
N MET A 14 0.51 9.08 -13.79
CA MET A 14 -0.54 10.06 -13.95
C MET A 14 -0.98 10.65 -12.60
N VAL A 15 -1.14 9.81 -11.57
CA VAL A 15 -1.52 10.27 -10.21
C VAL A 15 -0.41 11.14 -9.61
N VAL A 16 0.84 10.71 -9.69
CA VAL A 16 2.00 11.48 -9.20
C VAL A 16 2.10 12.83 -9.91
N ASN A 17 2.01 12.84 -11.24
CA ASN A 17 2.03 14.06 -12.02
C ASN A 17 0.89 15.02 -11.63
N LYS A 18 -0.31 14.47 -11.37
CA LYS A 18 -1.45 15.28 -10.92
C LYS A 18 -1.22 15.89 -9.53
N VAL A 19 -0.62 15.14 -8.61
CA VAL A 19 -0.23 15.66 -7.29
C VAL A 19 0.83 16.76 -7.44
N LEU A 20 1.84 16.54 -8.27
CA LEU A 20 2.87 17.57 -8.53
C LEU A 20 2.27 18.85 -9.14
N GLU A 21 1.28 18.72 -10.05
CA GLU A 21 0.55 19.89 -10.57
C GLU A 21 -0.18 20.65 -9.47
N ILE A 22 -0.89 19.94 -8.57
CA ILE A 22 -1.62 20.55 -7.45
C ILE A 22 -0.67 21.28 -6.49
N LEU A 23 0.56 20.78 -6.33
CA LEU A 23 1.62 21.35 -5.50
C LEU A 23 2.46 22.41 -6.22
N ASP A 24 2.01 22.91 -7.36
CA ASP A 24 2.72 23.91 -8.19
C ASP A 24 4.11 23.44 -8.67
N ARG A 25 4.20 22.16 -9.04
CA ARG A 25 5.39 21.52 -9.63
C ARG A 25 6.68 21.73 -8.83
N PRO A 26 6.74 21.33 -7.55
CA PRO A 26 7.95 21.46 -6.77
C PRO A 26 9.09 20.63 -7.40
N LYS A 27 10.33 21.00 -7.08
CA LYS A 27 11.50 20.22 -7.54
C LYS A 27 11.46 18.83 -6.94
N VAL A 28 11.34 17.81 -7.80
CA VAL A 28 11.48 16.39 -7.40
C VAL A 28 12.97 16.11 -7.15
N THR A 29 13.30 15.64 -5.97
CA THR A 29 14.68 15.31 -5.57
C THR A 29 14.95 13.81 -5.57
N PHE A 30 13.89 13.00 -5.51
CA PHE A 30 14.00 11.54 -5.44
C PHE A 30 12.71 10.90 -5.96
N GLU A 31 12.84 9.81 -6.71
CA GLU A 31 11.71 9.06 -7.26
C GLU A 31 11.93 7.57 -7.09
N VAL A 32 10.90 6.86 -6.66
CA VAL A 32 10.89 5.39 -6.56
C VAL A 32 9.59 4.85 -7.10
N HIS A 33 9.68 3.90 -8.02
CA HIS A 33 8.53 3.29 -8.64
C HIS A 33 8.73 1.77 -8.77
N ASN A 34 7.92 0.96 -8.09
CA ASN A 34 8.02 -0.49 -8.08
C ASN A 34 6.69 -1.17 -8.40
N HIS A 35 6.75 -2.32 -9.08
CA HIS A 35 5.66 -3.29 -9.08
C HIS A 35 5.70 -4.14 -7.80
N HIS A 36 4.54 -4.46 -7.25
CA HIS A 36 4.37 -5.37 -6.12
C HIS A 36 3.42 -6.56 -6.42
N ASN A 37 2.91 -6.63 -7.65
CA ASN A 37 2.09 -7.72 -8.17
C ASN A 37 2.47 -7.95 -9.64
N PHE A 38 3.55 -8.69 -9.87
CA PHE A 38 4.05 -8.94 -11.22
C PHE A 38 4.90 -10.22 -11.26
N ALA A 39 5.23 -10.69 -12.47
CA ALA A 39 6.17 -11.79 -12.68
C ALA A 39 7.27 -11.36 -13.66
N TRP A 40 8.50 -11.64 -13.28
CA TRP A 40 9.69 -11.35 -14.06
C TRP A 40 10.40 -12.63 -14.47
N LYS A 41 10.99 -12.63 -15.67
CA LYS A 41 11.95 -13.66 -16.03
C LYS A 41 13.32 -13.23 -15.52
N GLU A 42 13.84 -13.96 -14.57
CA GLU A 42 15.08 -13.63 -13.84
C GLU A 42 16.02 -14.84 -13.83
N SER A 43 17.33 -14.57 -13.75
CA SER A 43 18.35 -15.61 -13.58
C SER A 43 18.78 -15.69 -12.12
N HIS A 44 18.61 -16.86 -11.50
CA HIS A 44 19.02 -17.15 -10.14
C HIS A 44 19.72 -18.53 -10.10
N PHE A 45 20.79 -18.64 -9.35
CA PHE A 45 21.53 -19.91 -9.16
C PHE A 45 21.96 -20.57 -10.49
N GLY A 46 22.20 -19.76 -11.54
CA GLY A 46 22.62 -20.24 -12.85
C GLY A 46 21.48 -20.70 -13.77
N GLU A 47 20.23 -20.59 -13.34
CA GLU A 47 19.05 -20.98 -14.10
C GLU A 47 18.06 -19.82 -14.27
N ASN A 48 17.17 -19.91 -15.26
CA ASN A 48 16.14 -18.93 -15.52
C ASN A 48 14.81 -19.32 -14.90
N TYR A 49 14.24 -18.41 -14.12
CA TYR A 49 12.96 -18.60 -13.44
C TYR A 49 11.95 -17.51 -13.81
N TRP A 50 10.67 -17.84 -13.73
CA TRP A 50 9.62 -16.85 -13.62
C TRP A 50 9.38 -16.57 -12.13
N VAL A 51 9.88 -15.44 -11.64
CA VAL A 51 9.74 -15.02 -10.26
C VAL A 51 8.45 -14.21 -10.12
N VAL A 52 7.46 -14.80 -9.44
CA VAL A 52 6.17 -14.15 -9.18
C VAL A 52 6.23 -13.45 -7.83
N ARG A 53 6.04 -12.13 -7.84
CA ARG A 53 5.95 -11.35 -6.60
C ARG A 53 4.53 -10.80 -6.46
N LYS A 54 3.86 -11.17 -5.37
CA LYS A 54 2.55 -10.66 -4.97
C LYS A 54 2.62 -10.20 -3.52
N GLY A 55 2.44 -8.89 -3.29
CA GLY A 55 2.63 -8.31 -1.97
C GLY A 55 4.10 -8.19 -1.57
N CYS A 56 5.02 -8.29 -2.53
CA CYS A 56 6.45 -8.05 -2.37
C CYS A 56 7.01 -7.39 -3.64
N THR A 57 8.17 -6.78 -3.53
CA THR A 57 8.85 -6.08 -4.62
C THR A 57 10.25 -6.65 -4.84
N PRO A 58 10.82 -6.52 -6.04
CA PRO A 58 12.24 -6.82 -6.24
C PRO A 58 13.09 -5.84 -5.42
N ALA A 59 14.22 -6.35 -4.90
CA ALA A 59 15.22 -5.62 -4.14
C ALA A 59 16.61 -6.13 -4.50
N PHE A 60 16.96 -6.05 -5.78
CA PHE A 60 18.31 -6.36 -6.26
C PHE A 60 19.32 -5.37 -5.66
N PRO A 61 20.62 -5.69 -5.69
CA PRO A 61 21.65 -4.76 -5.23
C PRO A 61 21.47 -3.37 -5.87
N ASP A 62 21.56 -2.33 -5.05
CA ASP A 62 21.40 -0.91 -5.41
C ASP A 62 19.99 -0.55 -5.97
N GLN A 63 19.07 -1.49 -6.03
CA GLN A 63 17.70 -1.22 -6.46
C GLN A 63 16.90 -0.53 -5.36
N LEU A 64 16.33 0.62 -5.72
CA LEU A 64 15.47 1.38 -4.83
C LEU A 64 14.08 0.77 -4.71
N GLY A 65 13.52 0.79 -3.51
CA GLY A 65 12.19 0.30 -3.21
C GLY A 65 11.44 1.21 -2.24
N PHE A 66 10.12 1.20 -2.33
CA PHE A 66 9.24 1.85 -1.37
C PHE A 66 8.48 0.78 -0.58
N ILE A 67 8.52 0.87 0.75
CA ILE A 67 7.76 0.00 1.64
C ILE A 67 6.75 0.86 2.41
N GLY A 68 5.47 0.69 2.08
CA GLY A 68 4.37 1.40 2.70
C GLY A 68 3.95 0.80 4.04
N SER A 69 3.21 1.57 4.81
CA SER A 69 2.57 1.09 6.03
C SER A 69 1.08 1.43 6.02
N ASN A 70 0.57 1.90 7.11
CA ASN A 70 -0.81 2.36 7.26
C ASN A 70 -0.87 3.89 7.35
N MET A 71 -2.09 4.43 7.41
CA MET A 71 -2.33 5.87 7.35
C MET A 71 -1.76 6.70 8.53
N MET A 72 -1.30 6.07 9.61
CA MET A 72 -0.71 6.77 10.76
C MET A 72 0.73 6.35 11.08
N ASP A 73 1.25 5.36 10.36
CA ASP A 73 2.61 4.86 10.57
C ASP A 73 3.55 5.38 9.48
N LYS A 74 4.84 5.32 9.73
CA LYS A 74 5.87 5.70 8.76
C LYS A 74 5.89 4.76 7.56
N SER A 75 6.47 5.24 6.47
CA SER A 75 6.88 4.46 5.31
C SER A 75 8.38 4.64 5.10
N VAL A 76 9.02 3.74 4.36
CA VAL A 76 10.46 3.83 4.11
C VAL A 76 10.79 3.69 2.64
N ILE A 77 11.85 4.41 2.23
CA ILE A 77 12.55 4.17 0.98
C ILE A 77 13.79 3.36 1.32
N VAL A 78 13.95 2.26 0.61
CA VAL A 78 15.00 1.28 0.85
C VAL A 78 15.82 1.03 -0.41
N GLU A 79 16.97 0.44 -0.21
CA GLU A 79 17.86 -0.06 -1.25
C GLU A 79 18.18 -1.51 -0.98
N GLY A 80 18.16 -2.35 -2.02
CA GLY A 80 18.52 -3.76 -1.92
C GLY A 80 20.02 -3.96 -1.68
N ILE A 81 20.38 -4.98 -0.94
CA ILE A 81 21.76 -5.34 -0.60
C ILE A 81 22.08 -6.73 -1.11
N ASP A 82 23.30 -6.92 -1.66
CA ASP A 82 23.79 -8.24 -2.05
C ASP A 82 24.35 -8.99 -0.83
N ASN A 83 23.69 -10.08 -0.50
CA ASN A 83 24.20 -11.04 0.49
C ASN A 83 23.54 -12.42 0.28
N GLU A 84 23.97 -13.41 1.06
CA GLU A 84 23.45 -14.78 0.93
C GLU A 84 21.96 -14.90 1.26
N LEU A 85 21.43 -14.06 2.16
CA LEU A 85 20.00 -14.05 2.47
C LEU A 85 19.19 -13.43 1.31
N SER A 86 19.69 -12.34 0.72
CA SER A 86 19.08 -11.71 -0.47
C SER A 86 18.99 -12.68 -1.65
N LYS A 87 20.04 -13.45 -1.90
CA LYS A 87 20.05 -14.49 -2.94
C LYS A 87 18.99 -15.56 -2.66
N LYS A 88 18.91 -16.06 -1.40
CA LYS A 88 17.91 -17.06 -0.99
C LYS A 88 16.48 -16.57 -1.10
N THR A 89 16.24 -15.27 -0.92
CA THR A 89 14.93 -14.65 -1.09
C THR A 89 14.66 -14.18 -2.53
N LEU A 90 15.52 -14.57 -3.50
CA LEU A 90 15.46 -14.16 -4.90
C LEU A 90 15.43 -12.63 -5.02
N TYR A 91 16.22 -11.93 -4.21
CA TYR A 91 16.27 -10.48 -4.14
C TYR A 91 14.88 -9.85 -4.04
N SER A 92 14.09 -10.31 -3.06
CA SER A 92 12.73 -9.83 -2.83
C SER A 92 12.59 -9.22 -1.44
N THR A 93 11.83 -8.14 -1.34
CA THR A 93 11.46 -7.51 -0.06
C THR A 93 9.95 -7.30 0.04
N VAL A 94 9.45 -7.03 1.22
CA VAL A 94 8.05 -6.70 1.45
C VAL A 94 7.68 -5.38 0.74
N HIS A 95 6.44 -5.26 0.28
CA HIS A 95 5.95 -3.99 -0.28
C HIS A 95 5.25 -3.10 0.75
N GLY A 96 4.94 -3.64 1.91
CA GLY A 96 4.21 -2.95 2.98
C GLY A 96 4.10 -3.77 4.25
N ALA A 97 3.48 -3.19 5.27
CA ALA A 97 3.36 -3.81 6.59
C ALA A 97 2.51 -5.10 6.60
N GLY A 98 1.59 -5.23 5.65
CA GLY A 98 0.66 -6.36 5.58
C GLY A 98 -0.48 -6.26 6.59
N ARG A 99 -1.60 -6.89 6.25
CA ARG A 99 -2.84 -6.86 7.07
C ARG A 99 -2.84 -7.95 8.13
N VAL A 100 -3.52 -7.65 9.25
CA VAL A 100 -3.79 -8.63 10.33
C VAL A 100 -5.26 -9.03 10.38
N MET A 101 -6.14 -8.32 9.69
CA MET A 101 -7.56 -8.64 9.59
C MET A 101 -8.11 -8.32 8.19
N SER A 102 -9.20 -8.99 7.80
CA SER A 102 -9.89 -8.74 6.54
C SER A 102 -10.62 -7.38 6.56
N ARG A 103 -10.93 -6.86 5.37
CA ARG A 103 -11.72 -5.63 5.23
C ARG A 103 -13.10 -5.76 5.88
N THR A 104 -13.75 -6.91 5.71
CA THR A 104 -15.05 -7.21 6.30
C THR A 104 -14.99 -7.33 7.83
N GLN A 105 -13.93 -7.91 8.39
CA GLN A 105 -13.74 -7.92 9.85
C GLN A 105 -13.59 -6.50 10.41
N ALA A 106 -12.82 -5.65 9.73
CA ALA A 106 -12.58 -4.28 10.16
C ALA A 106 -13.83 -3.40 10.07
N ALA A 107 -14.45 -3.32 8.89
CA ALA A 107 -15.53 -2.38 8.59
C ALA A 107 -16.94 -2.93 8.83
N GLY A 108 -17.08 -4.24 9.03
CA GLY A 108 -18.36 -4.91 9.08
C GLY A 108 -18.88 -5.30 7.68
N LYS A 109 -19.96 -6.07 7.69
CA LYS A 109 -20.58 -6.55 6.45
C LYS A 109 -21.61 -5.53 5.96
N LYS A 110 -21.43 -5.05 4.75
CA LYS A 110 -22.37 -4.16 4.04
C LYS A 110 -23.08 -4.90 2.90
N LYS A 111 -24.31 -4.50 2.62
CA LYS A 111 -25.07 -4.94 1.44
C LYS A 111 -25.61 -3.71 0.70
N TRP A 112 -25.49 -3.70 -0.62
CA TRP A 112 -26.04 -2.65 -1.44
C TRP A 112 -27.54 -2.85 -1.59
N ILE A 113 -28.34 -2.01 -0.93
CA ILE A 113 -29.80 -2.08 -0.94
C ILE A 113 -30.33 -0.87 -1.72
N TYR A 114 -31.36 -1.11 -2.57
CA TYR A 114 -31.99 -0.03 -3.31
C TYR A 114 -32.75 0.91 -2.36
N ASN A 115 -32.43 2.19 -2.44
CA ASN A 115 -33.09 3.26 -1.71
C ASN A 115 -33.99 4.05 -2.68
N ALA A 116 -35.30 3.92 -2.52
CA ALA A 116 -36.30 4.57 -3.41
C ALA A 116 -36.25 6.10 -3.33
N ALA A 117 -35.95 6.68 -2.16
CA ALA A 117 -35.88 8.13 -1.98
C ALA A 117 -34.67 8.76 -2.72
N GLN A 118 -33.59 8.01 -2.89
CA GLN A 118 -32.38 8.45 -3.60
C GLN A 118 -32.28 7.89 -5.02
N ASN A 119 -33.23 7.04 -5.42
CA ASN A 119 -33.26 6.34 -6.71
C ASN A 119 -31.92 5.65 -7.07
N ARG A 120 -31.22 5.07 -6.07
CA ARG A 120 -29.95 4.36 -6.23
C ARG A 120 -29.75 3.29 -5.15
N LYS A 121 -28.83 2.35 -5.39
CA LYS A 121 -28.37 1.45 -4.34
C LYS A 121 -27.44 2.19 -3.39
N ILE A 122 -27.62 1.99 -2.09
CA ILE A 122 -26.76 2.54 -1.04
C ILE A 122 -26.18 1.40 -0.18
N PRO A 123 -24.95 1.56 0.33
CA PRO A 123 -24.34 0.57 1.20
C PRO A 123 -25.02 0.61 2.58
N THR A 124 -25.71 -0.47 2.92
CA THR A 124 -26.40 -0.63 4.20
C THR A 124 -25.62 -1.60 5.08
N LEU A 125 -25.30 -1.20 6.31
CA LEU A 125 -24.57 -2.03 7.26
C LEU A 125 -25.46 -3.17 7.76
N ILE A 126 -25.00 -4.41 7.58
CA ILE A 126 -25.68 -5.64 8.04
C ILE A 126 -25.12 -6.12 9.39
N SER A 127 -23.80 -6.01 9.57
CA SER A 127 -23.15 -6.29 10.86
C SER A 127 -22.01 -5.33 11.10
N ARG A 128 -21.79 -4.95 12.36
CA ARG A 128 -20.68 -4.06 12.73
C ARG A 128 -19.34 -4.75 12.55
N GLY A 129 -18.33 -3.98 12.18
CA GLY A 129 -16.93 -4.37 12.21
C GLY A 129 -16.29 -4.17 13.58
N LEU A 130 -15.04 -4.59 13.67
CA LEU A 130 -14.24 -4.50 14.90
C LEU A 130 -13.62 -3.12 15.11
N VAL A 131 -13.48 -2.32 14.03
CA VAL A 131 -12.76 -1.05 14.06
C VAL A 131 -13.72 0.12 14.23
N ASP A 132 -13.46 0.94 15.24
CA ASP A 132 -14.08 2.25 15.42
C ASP A 132 -13.33 3.27 14.55
N PHE A 133 -13.95 3.66 13.44
CA PHE A 133 -13.33 4.59 12.49
C PHE A 133 -13.36 6.05 12.99
N ASP A 134 -14.32 6.41 13.84
CA ASP A 134 -14.39 7.77 14.39
C ASP A 134 -13.23 7.99 15.35
N HIS A 135 -12.89 6.99 16.16
CA HIS A 135 -11.68 7.01 16.97
C HIS A 135 -10.40 7.12 16.09
N THR A 136 -10.34 6.40 14.98
CA THR A 136 -9.22 6.51 14.03
C THR A 136 -9.08 7.94 13.50
N ARG A 137 -10.19 8.58 13.09
CA ARG A 137 -10.20 9.99 12.63
C ARG A 137 -9.68 10.96 13.68
N GLU A 138 -10.12 10.78 14.92
CA GLU A 138 -9.66 11.61 16.04
C GLU A 138 -8.16 11.47 16.28
N MET A 139 -7.65 10.25 16.30
CA MET A 139 -6.21 9.99 16.43
C MET A 139 -5.38 10.59 15.31
N MET A 140 -5.87 10.54 14.05
CA MET A 140 -5.21 11.20 12.92
C MET A 140 -5.16 12.72 13.09
N LYS A 141 -6.26 13.31 13.53
CA LYS A 141 -6.33 14.74 13.81
C LYS A 141 -5.34 15.15 14.92
N ILE A 142 -5.26 14.38 16.01
CA ILE A 142 -4.28 14.62 17.10
C ILE A 142 -2.84 14.54 16.56
N LYS A 143 -2.56 13.64 15.63
CA LYS A 143 -1.24 13.51 14.98
C LYS A 143 -0.98 14.57 13.89
N GLY A 144 -1.92 15.44 13.60
CA GLY A 144 -1.81 16.45 12.54
C GLY A 144 -1.84 15.86 11.13
N ILE A 145 -2.43 14.69 10.95
CA ILE A 145 -2.55 14.01 9.64
C ILE A 145 -3.91 14.34 9.04
N GLU A 146 -3.92 15.02 7.90
CA GLU A 146 -5.16 15.32 7.17
C GLU A 146 -5.73 14.05 6.53
N LEU A 147 -7.03 13.78 6.72
CA LEU A 147 -7.70 12.62 6.15
C LEU A 147 -8.84 13.02 5.21
N ARG A 148 -8.78 12.54 3.97
CA ARG A 148 -9.85 12.67 2.97
C ARG A 148 -10.28 11.29 2.50
N GLY A 149 -11.57 10.97 2.66
CA GLY A 149 -12.13 9.66 2.32
C GLY A 149 -11.77 8.57 3.33
N SER A 150 -11.44 7.36 2.83
CA SER A 150 -11.13 6.17 3.62
C SER A 150 -12.34 5.55 4.35
N GLY A 151 -12.09 4.47 5.06
CA GLY A 151 -13.05 3.72 5.87
C GLY A 151 -12.35 2.88 6.94
N ALA A 152 -13.15 2.25 7.79
CA ALA A 152 -12.67 1.43 8.89
C ALA A 152 -11.73 0.29 8.44
N ASP A 153 -11.92 -0.19 7.22
CA ASP A 153 -11.12 -1.26 6.62
C ASP A 153 -9.67 -0.88 6.30
N GLU A 154 -9.35 0.42 6.27
CA GLU A 154 -8.00 0.92 6.06
C GLU A 154 -7.37 1.52 7.34
N SER A 155 -8.04 1.37 8.48
CA SER A 155 -7.54 1.86 9.76
C SER A 155 -6.23 1.18 10.18
N PRO A 156 -5.36 1.85 10.93
CA PRO A 156 -4.07 1.32 11.37
C PRO A 156 -4.14 -0.03 12.08
N GLN A 157 -5.22 -0.27 12.82
CA GLN A 157 -5.46 -1.54 13.54
C GLN A 157 -5.57 -2.75 12.60
N CYS A 158 -5.81 -2.50 11.30
CA CYS A 158 -5.88 -3.56 10.30
C CYS A 158 -4.52 -4.08 9.82
N TYR A 159 -3.43 -3.44 10.23
CA TYR A 159 -2.08 -3.68 9.72
C TYR A 159 -1.10 -4.03 10.83
N LYS A 160 -0.04 -4.76 10.47
CA LYS A 160 1.13 -4.93 11.32
C LYS A 160 1.86 -3.60 11.49
N LYS A 161 2.67 -3.48 12.53
CA LYS A 161 3.60 -2.35 12.68
C LYS A 161 4.76 -2.51 11.72
N LEU A 162 5.13 -1.44 11.03
CA LEU A 162 6.19 -1.50 10.03
C LEU A 162 7.54 -1.89 10.64
N ASP A 163 7.88 -1.39 11.83
CA ASP A 163 9.14 -1.72 12.49
C ASP A 163 9.28 -3.22 12.79
N GLU A 164 8.19 -3.87 13.18
CA GLU A 164 8.15 -5.32 13.40
C GLU A 164 8.45 -6.06 12.08
N VAL A 165 7.81 -5.65 10.99
CA VAL A 165 8.02 -6.26 9.67
C VAL A 165 9.44 -6.03 9.17
N LEU A 166 9.97 -4.82 9.29
CA LEU A 166 11.34 -4.48 8.88
C LEU A 166 12.37 -5.24 9.70
N GLY A 167 12.12 -5.50 10.99
CA GLY A 167 12.99 -6.30 11.84
C GLY A 167 13.21 -7.74 11.34
N HIS A 168 12.28 -8.27 10.54
CA HIS A 168 12.41 -9.60 9.91
C HIS A 168 13.15 -9.60 8.58
N MET A 169 13.45 -8.43 8.01
CA MET A 169 14.16 -8.34 6.72
C MET A 169 15.68 -8.59 6.84
N GLY A 170 16.23 -8.53 8.05
CA GLY A 170 17.67 -8.63 8.27
C GLY A 170 18.44 -7.62 7.44
N ASP A 171 19.62 -8.02 6.92
CA ASP A 171 20.49 -7.16 6.12
C ASP A 171 20.19 -7.22 4.61
N THR A 172 18.98 -7.65 4.20
CA THR A 172 18.64 -7.73 2.76
C THR A 172 18.33 -6.38 2.13
N ILE A 173 18.05 -5.38 2.95
CA ILE A 173 17.74 -4.01 2.54
C ILE A 173 18.41 -3.00 3.48
N ARG A 174 18.69 -1.82 2.94
CA ARG A 174 19.15 -0.65 3.70
C ARG A 174 18.06 0.44 3.64
N ILE A 175 17.66 1.00 4.77
CA ILE A 175 16.75 2.13 4.83
C ILE A 175 17.51 3.40 4.48
N LEU A 176 17.08 4.10 3.42
CA LEU A 176 17.66 5.37 2.98
C LEU A 176 16.88 6.55 3.55
N HIS A 177 15.55 6.48 3.52
CA HIS A 177 14.68 7.54 4.01
C HIS A 177 13.51 6.97 4.79
N THR A 178 13.10 7.71 5.83
CA THR A 178 11.87 7.45 6.59
C THR A 178 10.91 8.61 6.35
N LEU A 179 9.67 8.29 5.95
CA LEU A 179 8.63 9.25 5.61
C LEU A 179 7.50 9.14 6.64
N SER A 180 7.09 10.27 7.19
CA SER A 180 5.90 10.36 8.05
C SER A 180 4.71 10.89 7.25
N PRO A 181 3.50 10.32 7.40
CA PRO A 181 2.33 10.83 6.70
C PRO A 181 1.94 12.21 7.24
N ILE A 182 1.65 13.14 6.33
CA ILE A 182 1.08 14.46 6.63
C ILE A 182 -0.37 14.56 6.15
N GLY A 183 -0.75 13.69 5.24
CA GLY A 183 -2.10 13.61 4.70
C GLY A 183 -2.35 12.29 3.99
N VAL A 184 -3.60 11.88 3.98
CA VAL A 184 -4.09 10.66 3.34
C VAL A 184 -5.33 11.00 2.53
N ALA A 185 -5.32 10.65 1.25
CA ALA A 185 -6.46 10.75 0.35
C ALA A 185 -6.79 9.36 -0.21
N MET A 186 -7.98 8.86 0.07
CA MET A 186 -8.44 7.54 -0.36
C MET A 186 -9.89 7.62 -0.83
N ALA A 187 -10.34 6.60 -1.58
CA ALA A 187 -11.74 6.48 -1.93
C ALA A 187 -12.62 6.41 -0.67
N GLY A 188 -13.76 7.07 -0.68
CA GLY A 188 -14.71 7.04 0.43
C GLY A 188 -15.32 5.65 0.65
N SER A 189 -15.84 5.42 1.84
CA SER A 189 -16.51 4.16 2.20
C SER A 189 -17.82 3.92 1.45
N ASP A 190 -18.33 4.92 0.76
CA ASP A 190 -19.52 4.91 -0.10
C ASP A 190 -19.19 4.67 -1.58
N THR A 191 -17.91 4.62 -1.93
CA THR A 191 -17.46 4.30 -3.30
C THR A 191 -17.69 2.82 -3.59
N PHE A 192 -18.45 2.54 -4.65
CA PHE A 192 -18.65 1.17 -5.12
C PHE A 192 -17.40 0.69 -5.87
N ASP A 193 -16.82 -0.38 -5.37
CA ASP A 193 -15.76 -1.12 -6.05
C ASP A 193 -16.21 -2.57 -6.24
N PRO A 194 -16.44 -3.02 -7.49
CA PRO A 194 -16.90 -4.39 -7.77
C PRO A 194 -15.84 -5.45 -7.47
N TYR A 195 -14.58 -5.06 -7.28
CA TYR A 195 -13.44 -5.95 -7.03
C TYR A 195 -12.93 -5.89 -5.58
N LYS A 196 -13.63 -5.14 -4.72
CA LYS A 196 -13.28 -5.03 -3.30
C LYS A 196 -13.75 -6.28 -2.56
N ASP A 197 -12.82 -7.06 -2.03
CA ASP A 197 -13.00 -8.25 -1.17
C ASP A 197 -13.35 -7.91 0.30
#